data_74557b22284f945db1b2eefca35f8ca2
#
_entry.id   74557b22284f945db1b2eefca35f8ca2
#
_cell.length_a   1.000
_cell.length_b   1.000
_cell.length_c   1.000
_cell.angle_alpha   90.00
_cell.angle_beta   90.00
_cell.angle_gamma   90.00
#
_symmetry.space_group_name_H-M   'P 1'
#
loop_
_entity.id
_entity.type
_entity.pdbx_description
1 polymer ?
#
loop_
_entity_poly.entity_id
_entity_poly.type
_entity_poly.pdbx_seq_one_letter_code
_entity_poly.pdbx_strand_id
1 'polypeptide(L)'
;MNDNDPLSSLDEEGRARVSRMFAGCAEVVGVGHVASVVAGGPTHSGDDQLVAYIGLEPSGKAHLGWILLADTIRNMLDEGVNVIILLADWHAWVNDKFDRDMDKITLAGEYMTEVFRALLANPSEGAGAGQIRFLSASELMDSGRYWERVLRCSKNMSLSRVRRTFSIMGRDEDSSDHDLAAFYYPAL
;
A
#
# COMPACT_ATOMS: atom_id res chain seq x y z
N MET A 1 9.52 -33.82 -4.15
CA MET A 1 9.63 -32.34 -4.07
C MET A 1 8.46 -31.78 -4.83
N ASN A 2 7.62 -30.96 -4.20
CA ASN A 2 6.47 -30.37 -4.88
C ASN A 2 7.02 -29.26 -5.81
N ASP A 3 7.00 -29.47 -7.12
CA ASP A 3 7.40 -28.47 -8.13
C ASP A 3 6.55 -27.18 -8.11
N ASN A 4 5.64 -27.06 -7.15
CA ASN A 4 4.70 -25.93 -7.01
C ASN A 4 4.95 -25.07 -5.75
N ASP A 5 6.06 -25.29 -5.02
CA ASP A 5 6.41 -24.41 -3.89
C ASP A 5 7.08 -23.14 -4.42
N PRO A 6 6.43 -21.95 -4.30
CA PRO A 6 6.97 -20.69 -4.79
C PRO A 6 8.28 -20.27 -4.10
N LEU A 7 8.64 -20.92 -3.00
CA LEU A 7 9.87 -20.69 -2.25
C LEU A 7 10.97 -21.72 -2.56
N SER A 8 10.73 -22.64 -3.52
CA SER A 8 11.66 -23.74 -3.84
C SER A 8 13.05 -23.26 -4.32
N SER A 9 13.14 -22.05 -4.90
CA SER A 9 14.39 -21.46 -5.37
C SER A 9 15.23 -20.83 -4.26
N LEU A 10 14.71 -20.70 -3.04
CA LEU A 10 15.40 -20.10 -1.91
C LEU A 10 16.15 -21.13 -1.08
N ASP A 11 17.33 -20.74 -0.57
CA ASP A 11 17.98 -21.41 0.52
C ASP A 11 17.24 -21.24 1.86
N GLU A 12 17.74 -21.81 2.94
CA GLU A 12 17.10 -21.77 4.25
C GLU A 12 16.98 -20.33 4.77
N GLU A 13 18.01 -19.51 4.62
CA GLU A 13 18.00 -18.11 5.07
C GLU A 13 17.02 -17.26 4.22
N GLY A 14 16.98 -17.45 2.91
CA GLY A 14 16.01 -16.76 2.04
C GLY A 14 14.56 -17.10 2.39
N ARG A 15 14.27 -18.38 2.72
CA ARG A 15 12.94 -18.80 3.20
C ARG A 15 12.59 -18.16 4.54
N ALA A 16 13.54 -18.16 5.48
CA ALA A 16 13.38 -17.52 6.78
C ALA A 16 13.12 -16.03 6.64
N ARG A 17 13.85 -15.33 5.75
CA ARG A 17 13.68 -13.93 5.44
C ARG A 17 12.26 -13.61 4.92
N VAL A 18 11.78 -14.36 3.92
CA VAL A 18 10.41 -14.20 3.40
C VAL A 18 9.37 -14.48 4.50
N SER A 19 9.60 -15.48 5.34
CA SER A 19 8.70 -15.77 6.46
C SER A 19 8.64 -14.64 7.49
N ARG A 20 9.76 -13.98 7.79
CA ARG A 20 9.79 -12.82 8.69
C ARG A 20 9.09 -11.61 8.10
N MET A 21 9.29 -11.31 6.80
CA MET A 21 8.60 -10.19 6.12
C MET A 21 7.08 -10.26 6.25
N PHE A 22 6.52 -11.45 6.17
CA PHE A 22 5.08 -11.68 6.18
C PHE A 22 4.56 -12.30 7.49
N ALA A 23 5.34 -12.22 8.56
CA ALA A 23 4.92 -12.72 9.87
C ALA A 23 3.63 -12.00 10.31
N GLY A 24 2.64 -12.77 10.73
CA GLY A 24 1.33 -12.25 11.15
C GLY A 24 0.33 -11.99 10.01
N CYS A 25 0.73 -12.12 8.74
CA CYS A 25 -0.21 -12.06 7.61
C CYS A 25 -1.06 -13.34 7.57
N ALA A 26 -2.38 -13.17 7.43
CA ALA A 26 -3.31 -14.29 7.31
C ALA A 26 -3.19 -14.99 5.95
N GLU A 27 -2.85 -14.23 4.90
CA GLU A 27 -2.69 -14.72 3.53
C GLU A 27 -1.64 -13.87 2.80
N VAL A 28 -0.83 -14.50 1.97
CA VAL A 28 0.12 -13.84 1.07
C VAL A 28 -0.09 -14.37 -0.35
N VAL A 29 -0.48 -13.47 -1.26
CA VAL A 29 -0.71 -13.80 -2.66
C VAL A 29 0.49 -13.40 -3.50
N GLY A 30 0.94 -14.30 -4.39
CA GLY A 30 2.02 -14.00 -5.34
C GLY A 30 3.42 -13.94 -4.71
N VAL A 31 3.65 -14.63 -3.60
CA VAL A 31 4.94 -14.66 -2.87
C VAL A 31 6.13 -15.07 -3.75
N GLY A 32 5.89 -15.81 -4.84
CA GLY A 32 6.93 -16.24 -5.77
C GLY A 32 7.74 -15.09 -6.40
N HIS A 33 7.12 -13.92 -6.60
CA HIS A 33 7.87 -12.76 -7.09
C HIS A 33 8.86 -12.25 -6.02
N VAL A 34 8.42 -12.14 -4.77
CA VAL A 34 9.30 -11.76 -3.64
C VAL A 34 10.42 -12.77 -3.49
N ALA A 35 10.10 -14.07 -3.55
CA ALA A 35 11.09 -15.14 -3.51
C ALA A 35 12.13 -15.01 -4.63
N SER A 36 11.71 -14.71 -5.85
CA SER A 36 12.63 -14.50 -6.98
C SER A 36 13.60 -13.34 -6.71
N VAL A 37 13.14 -12.22 -6.16
CA VAL A 37 14.01 -11.08 -5.84
C VAL A 37 14.96 -11.42 -4.68
N VAL A 38 14.48 -12.10 -3.66
CA VAL A 38 15.30 -12.56 -2.52
C VAL A 38 16.40 -13.53 -2.99
N ALA A 39 16.11 -14.33 -4.02
CA ALA A 39 17.09 -15.22 -4.66
C ALA A 39 18.10 -14.48 -5.60
N GLY A 40 18.07 -13.15 -5.64
CA GLY A 40 18.96 -12.33 -6.51
C GLY A 40 18.40 -12.07 -7.90
N GLY A 41 17.10 -12.31 -8.12
CA GLY A 41 16.42 -11.94 -9.36
C GLY A 41 16.17 -10.42 -9.45
N PRO A 42 15.88 -9.90 -10.67
CA PRO A 42 15.65 -8.47 -10.86
C PRO A 42 14.35 -8.01 -10.21
N THR A 43 14.36 -6.80 -9.67
CA THR A 43 13.15 -6.09 -9.28
C THR A 43 12.46 -5.45 -10.50
N HIS A 44 11.19 -5.08 -10.39
CA HIS A 44 10.47 -4.36 -11.46
C HIS A 44 11.02 -2.93 -11.70
N SER A 45 11.67 -2.34 -10.71
CA SER A 45 12.27 -0.99 -10.79
C SER A 45 13.69 -1.01 -11.36
N GLY A 46 14.30 -2.19 -11.46
CA GLY A 46 15.72 -2.33 -11.85
C GLY A 46 16.69 -2.01 -10.72
N ASP A 47 16.19 -1.66 -9.54
CA ASP A 47 16.97 -1.53 -8.31
C ASP A 47 17.06 -2.89 -7.63
N ASP A 48 18.18 -3.18 -6.97
CA ASP A 48 18.37 -4.46 -6.26
C ASP A 48 17.58 -4.56 -4.93
N GLN A 49 16.70 -3.56 -4.64
CA GLN A 49 16.00 -3.45 -3.38
C GLN A 49 14.49 -3.59 -3.57
N LEU A 50 13.87 -4.40 -2.70
CA LEU A 50 12.43 -4.53 -2.64
C LEU A 50 11.79 -3.23 -2.13
N VAL A 51 10.70 -2.83 -2.78
CA VAL A 51 9.86 -1.70 -2.37
C VAL A 51 8.44 -2.20 -2.17
N ALA A 52 7.91 -2.02 -0.98
CA ALA A 52 6.50 -2.23 -0.66
C ALA A 52 5.77 -0.88 -0.56
N TYR A 53 4.47 -0.87 -0.86
CA TYR A 53 3.65 0.29 -0.56
C TYR A 53 2.31 -0.11 0.04
N ILE A 54 1.73 0.81 0.80
CA ILE A 54 0.37 0.71 1.31
C ILE A 54 -0.32 2.07 1.21
N GLY A 55 -1.54 2.09 0.65
CA GLY A 55 -2.39 3.27 0.62
C GLY A 55 -3.34 3.29 1.82
N LEU A 56 -3.38 4.41 2.53
CA LEU A 56 -4.24 4.62 3.68
C LEU A 56 -5.04 5.91 3.51
N GLU A 57 -6.38 5.81 3.62
CA GLU A 57 -7.23 7.01 3.64
C GLU A 57 -7.10 7.71 5.00
N PRO A 58 -6.76 9.02 5.04
CA PRO A 58 -6.87 9.82 6.25
C PRO A 58 -8.36 9.99 6.63
N SER A 59 -8.87 9.15 7.51
CA SER A 59 -10.32 9.05 7.77
C SER A 59 -10.72 9.09 9.24
N GLY A 60 -9.77 9.24 10.16
CA GLY A 60 -10.09 9.27 11.58
C GLY A 60 -8.90 9.19 12.52
N LYS A 61 -9.18 8.83 13.76
CA LYS A 61 -8.17 8.68 14.81
C LYS A 61 -7.51 7.30 14.75
N ALA A 62 -6.29 7.23 15.27
CA ALA A 62 -5.57 5.97 15.44
C ALA A 62 -6.38 4.96 16.26
N HIS A 63 -6.32 3.71 15.87
CA HIS A 63 -6.96 2.58 16.54
C HIS A 63 -6.02 1.35 16.51
N LEU A 64 -6.41 0.30 17.22
CA LEU A 64 -5.58 -0.90 17.39
C LEU A 64 -5.11 -1.51 16.06
N GLY A 65 -5.91 -1.42 14.99
CA GLY A 65 -5.53 -1.90 13.66
C GLY A 65 -4.27 -1.23 13.10
N TRP A 66 -3.96 0.02 13.49
CA TRP A 66 -2.73 0.69 13.06
C TRP A 66 -1.48 0.09 13.70
N ILE A 67 -1.59 -0.45 14.92
CA ILE A 67 -0.47 -1.16 15.58
C ILE A 67 -0.15 -2.45 14.82
N LEU A 68 -1.15 -3.23 14.46
CA LEU A 68 -0.96 -4.46 13.69
C LEU A 68 -0.34 -4.18 12.32
N LEU A 69 -0.79 -3.11 11.66
CA LEU A 69 -0.21 -2.68 10.40
C LEU A 69 1.25 -2.20 10.58
N ALA A 70 1.53 -1.44 11.63
CA ALA A 70 2.88 -0.99 11.93
C ALA A 70 3.82 -2.16 12.20
N ASP A 71 3.37 -3.23 12.85
CA ASP A 71 4.17 -4.44 13.06
C ASP A 71 4.50 -5.13 11.72
N THR A 72 3.54 -5.23 10.79
CA THR A 72 3.81 -5.76 9.46
C THR A 72 4.81 -4.89 8.68
N ILE A 73 4.68 -3.57 8.76
CA ILE A 73 5.62 -2.63 8.13
C ILE A 73 7.01 -2.78 8.76
N ARG A 74 7.10 -2.91 10.08
CA ARG A 74 8.38 -3.11 10.79
C ARG A 74 9.07 -4.38 10.32
N ASN A 75 8.34 -5.50 10.23
CA ASN A 75 8.90 -6.75 9.71
C ASN A 75 9.52 -6.59 8.32
N MET A 76 8.89 -5.82 7.43
CA MET A 76 9.44 -5.52 6.10
C MET A 76 10.69 -4.64 6.18
N LEU A 77 10.65 -3.58 6.99
CA LEU A 77 11.80 -2.67 7.18
C LEU A 77 13.01 -3.42 7.75
N ASP A 78 12.82 -4.29 8.74
CA ASP A 78 13.87 -5.09 9.37
C ASP A 78 14.55 -6.06 8.38
N GLU A 79 13.82 -6.49 7.37
CA GLU A 79 14.35 -7.34 6.29
C GLU A 79 14.86 -6.53 5.07
N GLY A 80 15.05 -5.23 5.21
CA GLY A 80 15.65 -4.36 4.20
C GLY A 80 14.69 -3.97 3.07
N VAL A 81 13.39 -4.13 3.24
CA VAL A 81 12.39 -3.66 2.26
C VAL A 81 12.10 -2.19 2.50
N ASN A 82 12.22 -1.36 1.46
CA ASN A 82 11.76 0.03 1.54
C ASN A 82 10.22 0.08 1.53
N VAL A 83 9.63 0.89 2.39
CA VAL A 83 8.17 0.98 2.50
C VAL A 83 7.70 2.41 2.22
N ILE A 84 6.72 2.55 1.33
CA ILE A 84 6.03 3.79 1.05
C ILE A 84 4.64 3.72 1.67
N ILE A 85 4.34 4.65 2.59
CA ILE A 85 2.97 4.89 3.06
C ILE A 85 2.40 6.01 2.22
N LEU A 86 1.43 5.66 1.37
CA LEU A 86 0.66 6.62 0.58
C LEU A 86 -0.51 7.12 1.41
N LEU A 87 -0.51 8.41 1.70
CA LEU A 87 -1.65 9.11 2.29
C LEU A 87 -2.64 9.39 1.15
N ALA A 88 -3.70 8.59 1.08
CA ALA A 88 -4.68 8.61 0.01
C ALA A 88 -5.74 9.72 0.27
N ASP A 89 -5.30 10.98 0.32
CA ASP A 89 -6.10 12.16 0.63
C ASP A 89 -7.23 12.37 -0.37
N TRP A 90 -6.98 12.26 -1.66
CA TRP A 90 -8.02 12.35 -2.68
C TRP A 90 -8.99 11.16 -2.67
N HIS A 91 -8.54 9.97 -2.28
CA HIS A 91 -9.44 8.85 -2.05
C HIS A 91 -10.36 9.11 -0.86
N ALA A 92 -9.82 9.69 0.22
CA ALA A 92 -10.61 10.11 1.37
C ALA A 92 -11.66 11.16 0.97
N TRP A 93 -11.30 12.12 0.12
CA TRP A 93 -12.21 13.14 -0.38
C TRP A 93 -13.32 12.53 -1.25
N VAL A 94 -12.98 11.67 -2.21
CA VAL A 94 -13.94 10.95 -3.06
C VAL A 94 -14.86 10.05 -2.22
N ASN A 95 -14.39 9.54 -1.09
CA ASN A 95 -15.13 8.70 -0.16
C ASN A 95 -15.81 9.49 0.97
N ASP A 96 -16.07 10.78 0.74
CA ASP A 96 -16.83 11.70 1.61
C ASP A 96 -16.30 11.80 3.06
N LYS A 97 -15.01 11.52 3.30
CA LYS A 97 -14.42 11.68 4.62
C LYS A 97 -14.38 13.16 5.02
N PHE A 98 -14.69 13.43 6.31
CA PHE A 98 -14.73 14.78 6.86
C PHE A 98 -15.60 15.76 6.05
N ASP A 99 -16.72 15.31 5.48
CA ASP A 99 -17.60 16.08 4.63
C ASP A 99 -16.89 16.72 3.41
N ARG A 100 -15.86 16.06 2.91
CA ARG A 100 -15.01 16.51 1.78
C ARG A 100 -14.22 17.80 2.09
N ASP A 101 -13.96 18.08 3.34
CA ASP A 101 -13.12 19.18 3.78
C ASP A 101 -11.64 18.76 3.64
N MET A 102 -10.97 19.25 2.58
CA MET A 102 -9.58 18.88 2.28
C MET A 102 -8.60 19.31 3.37
N ASP A 103 -8.85 20.43 4.06
CA ASP A 103 -7.98 20.89 5.14
C ASP A 103 -8.01 19.91 6.32
N LYS A 104 -9.20 19.37 6.65
CA LYS A 104 -9.33 18.33 7.68
C LYS A 104 -8.71 17.00 7.24
N ILE A 105 -8.87 16.63 5.97
CA ILE A 105 -8.24 15.42 5.42
C ILE A 105 -6.73 15.54 5.48
N THR A 106 -6.16 16.68 5.10
CA THR A 106 -4.72 16.95 5.17
C THR A 106 -4.22 16.88 6.61
N LEU A 107 -4.88 17.54 7.55
CA LEU A 107 -4.55 17.48 8.98
C LEU A 107 -4.62 16.04 9.54
N ALA A 108 -5.62 15.26 9.11
CA ALA A 108 -5.72 13.85 9.49
C ALA A 108 -4.57 13.02 8.90
N GLY A 109 -4.10 13.35 7.69
CA GLY A 109 -2.92 12.74 7.07
C GLY A 109 -1.62 13.06 7.82
N GLU A 110 -1.44 14.32 8.24
CA GLU A 110 -0.31 14.73 9.07
C GLU A 110 -0.32 13.98 10.42
N TYR A 111 -1.47 13.93 11.09
CA TYR A 111 -1.65 13.16 12.31
C TYR A 111 -1.32 11.68 12.11
N MET A 112 -1.80 11.06 11.02
CA MET A 112 -1.51 9.67 10.67
C MET A 112 0.01 9.45 10.49
N THR A 113 0.67 10.37 9.81
CA THR A 113 2.12 10.34 9.60
C THR A 113 2.88 10.33 10.92
N GLU A 114 2.53 11.23 11.85
CA GLU A 114 3.18 11.31 13.17
C GLU A 114 2.94 10.05 14.02
N VAL A 115 1.73 9.49 13.96
CA VAL A 115 1.45 8.22 14.66
C VAL A 115 2.29 7.07 14.09
N PHE A 116 2.38 6.92 12.76
CA PHE A 116 3.23 5.87 12.18
C PHE A 116 4.71 6.11 12.42
N ARG A 117 5.18 7.37 12.40
CA ARG A 117 6.55 7.68 12.80
C ARG A 117 6.83 7.25 14.24
N ALA A 118 5.92 7.52 15.17
CA ALA A 118 6.06 7.10 16.56
C ALA A 118 6.02 5.58 16.73
N LEU A 119 5.11 4.88 16.03
CA LEU A 119 4.99 3.43 16.07
C LEU A 119 6.21 2.73 15.46
N LEU A 120 6.88 3.35 14.49
CA LEU A 120 8.02 2.80 13.75
C LEU A 120 9.37 3.40 14.18
N ALA A 121 9.40 4.21 15.27
CA ALA A 121 10.55 4.99 15.72
C ALA A 121 11.78 4.20 16.19
N ASN A 122 11.71 2.87 16.25
CA ASN A 122 12.85 2.00 16.51
C ASN A 122 12.93 0.92 15.42
N PRO A 123 13.28 1.27 14.16
CA PRO A 123 13.76 0.24 13.27
C PRO A 123 15.02 -0.35 13.90
N SER A 124 15.22 -1.66 13.75
CA SER A 124 16.49 -2.28 14.14
C SER A 124 17.61 -1.45 13.53
N GLU A 125 18.51 -0.90 14.36
CA GLU A 125 19.68 -0.11 13.92
C GLU A 125 20.73 -1.01 13.25
N GLY A 126 20.27 -1.92 12.35
CA GLY A 126 21.12 -2.81 11.59
C GLY A 126 21.53 -2.19 10.26
N ALA A 127 22.81 -2.30 9.92
CA ALA A 127 23.25 -2.04 8.55
C ALA A 127 22.43 -2.94 7.59
N GLY A 128 21.50 -2.32 6.83
CA GLY A 128 20.64 -3.04 5.88
C GLY A 128 19.14 -2.91 6.14
N ALA A 129 18.69 -2.19 7.17
CA ALA A 129 17.27 -1.90 7.36
C ALA A 129 16.70 -1.08 6.20
N GLY A 130 15.46 -1.35 5.84
CA GLY A 130 14.72 -0.60 4.81
C GLY A 130 14.39 0.82 5.27
N GLN A 131 14.05 1.67 4.32
CA GLN A 131 13.65 3.05 4.57
C GLN A 131 12.15 3.21 4.47
N ILE A 132 11.58 4.05 5.33
CA ILE A 132 10.17 4.43 5.25
C ILE A 132 10.04 5.82 4.62
N ARG A 133 9.07 5.96 3.72
CA ARG A 133 8.69 7.23 3.10
C ARG A 133 7.19 7.42 3.18
N PHE A 134 6.78 8.65 3.51
CA PHE A 134 5.38 9.09 3.41
C PHE A 134 5.23 9.93 2.15
N LEU A 135 4.13 9.73 1.45
CA LEU A 135 3.81 10.42 0.20
C LEU A 135 2.31 10.66 0.17
N SER A 136 1.85 11.87 -0.17
CA SER A 136 0.43 12.12 -0.38
C SER A 136 0.00 11.83 -1.82
N ALA A 137 -1.27 11.48 -2.04
CA ALA A 137 -1.79 11.38 -3.40
C ALA A 137 -1.77 12.75 -4.09
N SER A 138 -1.99 13.85 -3.37
CA SER A 138 -1.86 15.21 -3.88
C SER A 138 -0.50 15.47 -4.51
N GLU A 139 0.61 15.05 -3.85
CA GLU A 139 1.97 15.20 -4.42
C GLU A 139 2.14 14.41 -5.73
N LEU A 140 1.51 13.24 -5.86
CA LEU A 140 1.54 12.44 -7.09
C LEU A 140 0.74 13.10 -8.21
N MET A 141 -0.42 13.67 -7.87
CA MET A 141 -1.37 14.25 -8.81
C MET A 141 -0.91 15.55 -9.45
N ASP A 142 0.10 16.23 -8.89
CA ASP A 142 0.74 17.40 -9.49
C ASP A 142 1.49 17.07 -10.80
N SER A 143 1.66 15.81 -11.12
CA SER A 143 2.39 15.36 -12.28
C SER A 143 1.46 14.98 -13.45
N GLY A 144 1.67 15.57 -14.63
CA GLY A 144 0.99 15.15 -15.87
C GLY A 144 1.19 13.68 -16.21
N ARG A 145 2.34 13.10 -15.81
CA ARG A 145 2.64 11.68 -15.97
C ARG A 145 1.74 10.79 -15.12
N TYR A 146 1.33 11.26 -13.94
CA TYR A 146 0.36 10.57 -13.10
C TYR A 146 -0.99 10.44 -13.83
N TRP A 147 -1.51 11.54 -14.36
CA TRP A 147 -2.79 11.56 -15.08
C TRP A 147 -2.77 10.72 -16.36
N GLU A 148 -1.66 10.69 -17.08
CA GLU A 148 -1.49 9.74 -18.19
C GLU A 148 -1.68 8.30 -17.73
N ARG A 149 -1.12 7.91 -16.58
CA ARG A 149 -1.27 6.57 -16.00
C ARG A 149 -2.69 6.30 -15.56
N VAL A 150 -3.35 7.26 -14.91
CA VAL A 150 -4.77 7.16 -14.52
C VAL A 150 -5.64 6.88 -15.75
N LEU A 151 -5.45 7.61 -16.85
CA LEU A 151 -6.19 7.38 -18.09
C LEU A 151 -5.91 6.00 -18.70
N ARG A 152 -4.65 5.56 -18.71
CA ARG A 152 -4.28 4.22 -19.19
C ARG A 152 -4.90 3.11 -18.32
N CYS A 153 -4.90 3.28 -17.02
CA CYS A 153 -5.53 2.36 -16.07
C CYS A 153 -7.04 2.30 -16.31
N SER A 154 -7.70 3.46 -16.36
CA SER A 154 -9.15 3.57 -16.61
C SER A 154 -9.56 2.93 -17.93
N LYS A 155 -8.73 3.03 -18.99
CA LYS A 155 -8.99 2.41 -20.29
C LYS A 155 -9.03 0.87 -20.23
N ASN A 156 -8.36 0.27 -19.25
CA ASN A 156 -8.30 -1.17 -19.04
C ASN A 156 -9.30 -1.68 -17.98
N MET A 157 -10.15 -0.79 -17.46
CA MET A 157 -11.21 -1.15 -16.51
C MET A 157 -12.57 -1.15 -17.21
N SER A 158 -13.39 -2.16 -16.93
CA SER A 158 -14.80 -2.15 -17.32
C SER A 158 -15.64 -1.49 -16.20
N LEU A 159 -16.77 -0.88 -16.60
CA LEU A 159 -17.70 -0.29 -15.64
C LEU A 159 -18.16 -1.27 -14.58
N SER A 160 -18.41 -2.54 -14.94
CA SER A 160 -18.79 -3.59 -13.99
C SER A 160 -17.68 -3.94 -13.00
N ARG A 161 -16.40 -3.81 -13.41
CA ARG A 161 -15.26 -3.99 -12.49
C ARG A 161 -15.15 -2.80 -11.52
N VAL A 162 -15.34 -1.58 -12.00
CA VAL A 162 -15.35 -0.38 -11.17
C VAL A 162 -16.48 -0.43 -10.14
N ARG A 163 -17.70 -0.79 -10.54
CA ARG A 163 -18.84 -0.91 -9.60
C ARG A 163 -18.54 -1.86 -8.43
N ARG A 164 -17.87 -3.00 -8.68
CA ARG A 164 -17.50 -3.92 -7.60
C ARG A 164 -16.53 -3.34 -6.56
N THR A 165 -15.86 -2.23 -6.87
CA THR A 165 -15.01 -1.54 -5.87
C THR A 165 -15.81 -0.67 -4.91
N PHE A 166 -17.09 -0.39 -5.19
CA PHE A 166 -17.93 0.45 -4.33
C PHE A 166 -18.15 -0.18 -2.96
N SER A 167 -18.23 -1.51 -2.87
CA SER A 167 -18.29 -2.20 -1.58
C SER A 167 -17.05 -1.93 -0.71
N ILE A 168 -15.87 -1.77 -1.31
CA ILE A 168 -14.63 -1.38 -0.59
C ILE A 168 -14.76 0.04 -0.01
N MET A 169 -15.46 0.93 -0.72
CA MET A 169 -15.77 2.29 -0.26
C MET A 169 -16.90 2.32 0.78
N GLY A 170 -17.53 1.18 1.09
CA GLY A 170 -18.72 1.10 1.93
C GLY A 170 -19.99 1.61 1.24
N ARG A 171 -20.00 1.65 -0.09
CA ARG A 171 -21.16 2.07 -0.91
C ARG A 171 -21.86 0.84 -1.51
N ASP A 172 -23.18 0.98 -1.76
CA ASP A 172 -23.97 -0.06 -2.44
C ASP A 172 -23.63 -0.10 -3.94
N GLU A 173 -23.22 -1.27 -4.44
CA GLU A 173 -22.84 -1.48 -5.85
C GLU A 173 -24.02 -1.22 -6.81
N ASP A 174 -25.24 -1.48 -6.38
CA ASP A 174 -26.45 -1.40 -7.19
C ASP A 174 -27.15 -0.02 -7.11
N SER A 175 -26.66 0.88 -6.27
CA SER A 175 -27.21 2.23 -6.17
C SER A 175 -27.02 3.00 -7.47
N SER A 176 -28.05 3.76 -7.87
CA SER A 176 -27.98 4.72 -8.98
C SER A 176 -27.41 6.08 -8.57
N ASP A 177 -27.22 6.32 -7.28
CA ASP A 177 -26.91 7.64 -6.69
C ASP A 177 -25.40 7.88 -6.49
N HIS A 178 -24.54 7.16 -7.24
CA HIS A 178 -23.11 7.40 -7.19
C HIS A 178 -22.75 8.65 -7.99
N ASP A 179 -22.00 9.53 -7.35
CA ASP A 179 -21.37 10.65 -8.06
C ASP A 179 -20.30 10.16 -9.06
N LEU A 180 -19.97 10.99 -10.05
CA LEU A 180 -18.99 10.59 -11.07
C LEU A 180 -17.58 10.39 -10.47
N ALA A 181 -17.24 11.09 -9.39
CA ALA A 181 -15.92 10.97 -8.75
C ALA A 181 -15.69 9.55 -8.19
N ALA A 182 -16.74 8.89 -7.69
CA ALA A 182 -16.65 7.51 -7.21
C ALA A 182 -16.11 6.53 -8.26
N PHE A 183 -16.38 6.78 -9.54
CA PHE A 183 -15.88 5.94 -10.63
C PHE A 183 -14.38 6.11 -10.93
N TYR A 184 -13.76 7.19 -10.46
CA TYR A 184 -12.31 7.38 -10.55
C TYR A 184 -11.54 6.68 -9.43
N TYR A 185 -12.19 6.40 -8.30
CA TYR A 185 -11.55 5.83 -7.10
C TYR A 185 -10.58 4.66 -7.39
N PRO A 186 -10.94 3.64 -8.18
CA PRO A 186 -10.03 2.51 -8.41
C PRO A 186 -8.92 2.80 -9.43
N ALA A 187 -8.90 3.98 -10.04
CA ALA A 187 -7.88 4.39 -11.01
C ALA A 187 -6.92 5.46 -10.46
N LEU A 188 -7.32 6.13 -9.37
CA LEU A 188 -6.48 7.05 -8.61
C LEU A 188 -5.47 6.27 -7.78
#